data_fd9fc3dbad7946bf417f17319b87748b
#
_entry.id   fd9fc3dbad7946bf417f17319b87748b
#
_cell.length_a   1.000
_cell.length_b   1.000
_cell.length_c   1.000
_cell.angle_alpha   90.00
_cell.angle_beta   90.00
_cell.angle_gamma   90.00
#
_symmetry.space_group_name_H-M   'P 1'
#
loop_
_entity.id
_entity.type
_entity.pdbx_description
1 polymer ?
#
loop_
_entity_poly.entity_id
_entity_poly.type
_entity_poly.pdbx_seq_one_letter_code
_entity_poly.pdbx_strand_id
1 'polypeptide(L)'
;MNETLRRDADAIIGASLSAVLPDEAVRRALKAFQPKGGKVLLVAAGKAGWQMARAAVEALGRVDGGVVVTKYGHVKGQISGVDCYEAGHPVPDENGFAATEKALELVQGLTAEDTVLFLLSGGGSALFEKPLLPGGELQDITHQLLASGADIVEMNTIRKRLSGVKGGRFAQRCAPANVFSIVLSDILGDPLDMIASGPAVPDSSACAQALAIAEKYRLNLSEQAKALLAQEMPKALDNVTTRITGSVRELCAAAASACRARGYEPVVLTDRLCCEAREAGSFLGSIARTHAGQGRKLAFIAGGETVVHLTGKGLGGRNQEIALAAAPALAGLDAAVFSVGSDGTDGPTDAAGGYVDGDTAAALAAKGWNVFDTLKNNDAYHALQAAEGLIITGATGTNVNDVAVALITG
;
A
#
# COMPACT_ATOMS: atom_id res chain seq x y z
N MET A 1 12.84 -20.99 -21.65
CA MET A 1 12.38 -20.72 -20.27
C MET A 1 12.59 -21.95 -19.40
N ASN A 2 13.17 -21.80 -18.24
CA ASN A 2 13.36 -22.88 -17.27
C ASN A 2 12.04 -23.15 -16.52
N GLU A 3 11.37 -24.26 -16.85
CA GLU A 3 10.04 -24.60 -16.28
C GLU A 3 10.06 -24.81 -14.77
N THR A 4 11.17 -25.31 -14.22
CA THR A 4 11.29 -25.53 -12.77
C THR A 4 11.37 -24.20 -12.02
N LEU A 5 12.23 -23.27 -12.47
CA LEU A 5 12.34 -21.94 -11.89
C LEU A 5 11.04 -21.15 -12.06
N ARG A 6 10.39 -21.26 -13.22
CA ARG A 6 9.10 -20.58 -13.44
C ARG A 6 8.02 -21.11 -12.48
N ARG A 7 7.88 -22.41 -12.32
CA ARG A 7 6.93 -22.98 -11.36
C ARG A 7 7.22 -22.60 -9.91
N ASP A 8 8.51 -22.53 -9.52
CA ASP A 8 8.90 -22.05 -8.20
C ASP A 8 8.55 -20.57 -8.02
N ALA A 9 8.83 -19.72 -9.02
CA ALA A 9 8.45 -18.32 -9.01
C ALA A 9 6.93 -18.13 -8.88
N ASP A 10 6.13 -18.80 -9.71
CA ASP A 10 4.66 -18.70 -9.68
C ASP A 10 4.09 -19.09 -8.31
N ALA A 11 4.64 -20.13 -7.68
CA ALA A 11 4.21 -20.53 -6.35
C ALA A 11 4.64 -19.56 -5.25
N ILE A 12 5.83 -18.96 -5.35
CA ILE A 12 6.29 -17.92 -4.42
C ILE A 12 5.42 -16.65 -4.57
N ILE A 13 5.13 -16.24 -5.80
CA ILE A 13 4.24 -15.11 -6.10
C ILE A 13 2.86 -15.35 -5.48
N GLY A 14 2.23 -16.49 -5.79
CA GLY A 14 0.91 -16.83 -5.28
C GLY A 14 0.84 -16.82 -3.75
N ALA A 15 1.82 -17.43 -3.07
CA ALA A 15 1.89 -17.45 -1.61
C ALA A 15 2.10 -16.05 -1.02
N SER A 16 2.96 -15.23 -1.66
CA SER A 16 3.28 -13.88 -1.20
C SER A 16 2.08 -12.95 -1.29
N LEU A 17 1.40 -12.96 -2.44
CA LEU A 17 0.21 -12.13 -2.66
C LEU A 17 -0.94 -12.56 -1.75
N SER A 18 -1.18 -13.87 -1.61
CA SER A 18 -2.23 -14.39 -0.73
C SER A 18 -2.06 -13.94 0.72
N ALA A 19 -0.83 -13.88 1.23
CA ALA A 19 -0.54 -13.49 2.60
C ALA A 19 -0.87 -12.02 2.92
N VAL A 20 -0.93 -11.15 1.92
CA VAL A 20 -1.21 -9.71 2.08
C VAL A 20 -2.58 -9.30 1.57
N LEU A 21 -3.41 -10.25 1.15
CA LEU A 21 -4.81 -9.96 0.82
C LEU A 21 -5.54 -9.38 2.04
N PRO A 22 -6.45 -8.43 1.85
CA PRO A 22 -7.16 -7.77 2.94
C PRO A 22 -7.85 -8.74 3.89
N ASP A 23 -8.46 -9.80 3.36
CA ASP A 23 -9.17 -10.82 4.14
C ASP A 23 -8.21 -11.54 5.11
N GLU A 24 -7.08 -12.02 4.62
CA GLU A 24 -6.09 -12.74 5.43
C GLU A 24 -5.38 -11.82 6.43
N ALA A 25 -5.10 -10.59 6.03
CA ALA A 25 -4.52 -9.57 6.90
C ALA A 25 -5.46 -9.29 8.10
N VAL A 26 -6.74 -9.11 7.86
CA VAL A 26 -7.75 -8.89 8.91
C VAL A 26 -7.90 -10.12 9.79
N ARG A 27 -8.08 -11.33 9.24
CA ARG A 27 -8.20 -12.58 10.02
C ARG A 27 -6.99 -12.80 10.92
N ARG A 28 -5.78 -12.50 10.42
CA ARG A 28 -4.55 -12.60 11.20
C ARG A 28 -4.50 -11.61 12.36
N ALA A 29 -4.91 -10.35 12.14
CA ALA A 29 -4.96 -9.33 13.18
C ALA A 29 -5.98 -9.66 14.27
N LEU A 30 -7.15 -10.18 13.88
CA LEU A 30 -8.23 -10.50 14.79
C LEU A 30 -7.90 -11.63 15.79
N LYS A 31 -6.84 -12.41 15.56
CA LYS A 31 -6.32 -13.38 16.57
C LYS A 31 -5.88 -12.68 17.86
N ALA A 32 -5.50 -11.41 17.79
CA ALA A 32 -5.10 -10.59 18.94
C ALA A 32 -6.22 -9.64 19.41
N PHE A 33 -7.39 -9.69 18.79
CA PHE A 33 -8.54 -8.85 19.13
C PHE A 33 -9.27 -9.41 20.37
N GLN A 34 -9.34 -8.60 21.42
CA GLN A 34 -9.97 -8.98 22.70
C GLN A 34 -10.90 -7.84 23.14
N PRO A 35 -12.17 -7.84 22.70
CA PRO A 35 -13.16 -6.85 23.16
C PRO A 35 -13.47 -7.05 24.64
N LYS A 36 -13.76 -5.96 25.34
CA LYS A 36 -14.01 -5.97 26.80
C LYS A 36 -15.40 -6.42 27.23
N GLY A 37 -16.30 -6.74 26.31
CA GLY A 37 -17.64 -7.26 26.61
C GLY A 37 -18.79 -6.28 26.37
N GLY A 38 -18.48 -5.00 26.04
CA GLY A 38 -19.45 -4.02 25.55
C GLY A 38 -19.74 -4.19 24.05
N LYS A 39 -20.22 -3.14 23.41
CA LYS A 39 -20.48 -3.14 21.96
C LYS A 39 -19.19 -3.26 21.17
N VAL A 40 -19.25 -3.95 20.04
CA VAL A 40 -18.21 -3.96 19.01
C VAL A 40 -18.73 -3.20 17.80
N LEU A 41 -18.19 -2.01 17.57
CA LEU A 41 -18.52 -1.18 16.42
C LEU A 41 -17.40 -1.26 15.37
N LEU A 42 -17.76 -1.23 14.09
CA LEU A 42 -16.82 -1.32 13.01
C LEU A 42 -16.80 -0.01 12.21
N VAL A 43 -15.62 0.57 12.01
CA VAL A 43 -15.43 1.66 11.07
C VAL A 43 -14.32 1.26 10.12
N ALA A 44 -14.58 1.28 8.81
CA ALA A 44 -13.59 0.94 7.79
C ALA A 44 -13.44 2.07 6.77
N ALA A 45 -12.20 2.41 6.43
CA ALA A 45 -11.91 3.46 5.46
C ALA A 45 -10.76 3.08 4.53
N GLY A 46 -10.91 3.41 3.24
CA GLY A 46 -9.90 3.16 2.21
C GLY A 46 -10.40 2.26 1.08
N LYS A 47 -9.55 2.06 0.07
CA LYS A 47 -9.90 1.30 -1.14
C LYS A 47 -10.27 -0.17 -0.84
N ALA A 48 -9.62 -0.78 0.16
CA ALA A 48 -9.93 -2.15 0.61
C ALA A 48 -10.93 -2.18 1.78
N GLY A 49 -11.51 -1.03 2.18
CA GLY A 49 -12.37 -0.91 3.37
C GLY A 49 -13.54 -1.88 3.38
N TRP A 50 -14.23 -2.05 2.26
CA TRP A 50 -15.35 -2.99 2.15
C TRP A 50 -14.89 -4.45 2.36
N GLN A 51 -13.80 -4.86 1.70
CA GLN A 51 -13.28 -6.22 1.78
C GLN A 51 -12.78 -6.54 3.21
N MET A 52 -12.07 -5.59 3.83
CA MET A 52 -11.62 -5.72 5.23
C MET A 52 -12.81 -5.83 6.19
N ALA A 53 -13.85 -5.00 6.01
CA ALA A 53 -15.06 -5.04 6.85
C ALA A 53 -15.80 -6.36 6.71
N ARG A 54 -15.99 -6.86 5.49
CA ARG A 54 -16.59 -8.18 5.23
C ARG A 54 -15.83 -9.28 5.96
N ALA A 55 -14.50 -9.33 5.79
CA ALA A 55 -13.68 -10.34 6.44
C ALA A 55 -13.74 -10.26 7.98
N ALA A 56 -13.81 -9.05 8.53
CA ALA A 56 -13.96 -8.85 9.96
C ALA A 56 -15.30 -9.37 10.49
N VAL A 57 -16.42 -9.04 9.82
CA VAL A 57 -17.75 -9.50 10.21
C VAL A 57 -17.88 -11.01 10.07
N GLU A 58 -17.34 -11.60 8.99
CA GLU A 58 -17.30 -13.06 8.81
C GLU A 58 -16.51 -13.75 9.94
N ALA A 59 -15.39 -13.18 10.36
CA ALA A 59 -14.55 -13.76 11.41
C ALA A 59 -15.13 -13.60 12.82
N LEU A 60 -15.80 -12.48 13.11
CA LEU A 60 -16.42 -12.19 14.42
C LEU A 60 -17.83 -12.75 14.55
N GLY A 61 -18.48 -13.10 13.45
CA GLY A 61 -19.88 -13.54 13.37
C GLY A 61 -20.87 -12.37 13.37
N ARG A 62 -20.65 -11.30 14.12
CA ARG A 62 -21.47 -10.09 14.14
C ARG A 62 -20.70 -8.89 14.67
N VAL A 63 -21.21 -7.71 14.35
CA VAL A 63 -20.88 -6.43 15.01
C VAL A 63 -22.17 -5.74 15.42
N ASP A 64 -22.11 -4.82 16.38
CA ASP A 64 -23.30 -4.12 16.91
C ASP A 64 -23.68 -2.89 16.06
N GLY A 65 -22.85 -2.55 15.09
CA GLY A 65 -23.05 -1.52 14.09
C GLY A 65 -21.75 -1.26 13.34
N GLY A 66 -21.87 -0.72 12.13
CA GLY A 66 -20.66 -0.40 11.36
C GLY A 66 -20.89 0.58 10.23
N VAL A 67 -19.80 1.24 9.83
CA VAL A 67 -19.73 2.16 8.68
C VAL A 67 -18.48 1.85 7.87
N VAL A 68 -18.66 1.70 6.57
CA VAL A 68 -17.58 1.58 5.57
C VAL A 68 -17.61 2.79 4.65
N VAL A 69 -16.44 3.41 4.44
CA VAL A 69 -16.25 4.47 3.43
C VAL A 69 -15.17 4.00 2.46
N THR A 70 -15.56 3.71 1.23
CA THR A 70 -14.66 3.20 0.20
C THR A 70 -14.81 3.95 -1.13
N LYS A 71 -13.93 3.68 -2.09
CA LYS A 71 -13.96 4.31 -3.42
C LYS A 71 -15.16 3.82 -4.23
N TYR A 72 -15.69 4.66 -5.10
CA TYR A 72 -16.73 4.28 -6.07
C TYR A 72 -16.41 2.97 -6.81
N GLY A 73 -17.40 2.08 -6.89
CA GLY A 73 -17.29 0.75 -7.50
C GLY A 73 -16.59 -0.30 -6.65
N HIS A 74 -16.26 0.00 -5.38
CA HIS A 74 -15.59 -0.95 -4.49
C HIS A 74 -16.52 -1.68 -3.51
N VAL A 75 -17.76 -1.26 -3.37
CA VAL A 75 -18.79 -2.03 -2.64
C VAL A 75 -19.25 -3.20 -3.52
N LYS A 76 -19.08 -4.43 -3.03
CA LYS A 76 -19.41 -5.66 -3.78
C LYS A 76 -20.68 -6.35 -3.28
N GLY A 77 -21.37 -5.76 -2.29
CA GLY A 77 -22.61 -6.30 -1.71
C GLY A 77 -22.85 -5.80 -0.31
N GLN A 78 -23.91 -6.30 0.32
CA GLN A 78 -24.26 -5.95 1.68
C GLN A 78 -23.39 -6.70 2.70
N ILE A 79 -23.09 -6.04 3.82
CA ILE A 79 -22.44 -6.63 5.00
C ILE A 79 -23.42 -6.50 6.15
N SER A 80 -23.74 -7.61 6.82
CA SER A 80 -24.72 -7.63 7.92
C SER A 80 -24.33 -6.68 9.05
N GLY A 81 -25.21 -5.75 9.42
CA GLY A 81 -24.98 -4.78 10.48
C GLY A 81 -24.02 -3.63 10.12
N VAL A 82 -23.67 -3.44 8.83
CA VAL A 82 -22.73 -2.42 8.39
C VAL A 82 -23.28 -1.65 7.20
N ASP A 83 -23.32 -0.33 7.33
CA ASP A 83 -23.67 0.59 6.24
C ASP A 83 -22.44 0.88 5.38
N CYS A 84 -22.56 0.67 4.08
CA CYS A 84 -21.45 0.85 3.13
C CYS A 84 -21.70 2.06 2.25
N TYR A 85 -20.74 2.98 2.22
CA TYR A 85 -20.77 4.21 1.43
C TYR A 85 -19.59 4.26 0.45
N GLU A 86 -19.87 4.80 -0.72
CA GLU A 86 -18.86 5.05 -1.75
C GLU A 86 -18.61 6.54 -1.92
N ALA A 87 -17.34 6.91 -2.14
CA ALA A 87 -16.89 8.30 -2.16
C ALA A 87 -15.74 8.52 -3.15
N GLY A 88 -15.42 9.79 -3.40
CA GLY A 88 -14.37 10.23 -4.30
C GLY A 88 -12.95 9.94 -3.82
N HIS A 89 -12.12 9.49 -4.76
CA HIS A 89 -10.69 9.29 -4.57
C HIS A 89 -9.97 9.48 -5.93
N PRO A 90 -8.85 10.22 -6.03
CA PRO A 90 -8.02 10.79 -4.93
C PRO A 90 -8.52 12.12 -4.34
N VAL A 91 -9.52 12.75 -4.95
CA VAL A 91 -10.09 14.01 -4.45
C VAL A 91 -11.29 13.68 -3.57
N PRO A 92 -11.31 14.15 -2.30
CA PRO A 92 -12.46 13.96 -1.42
C PRO A 92 -13.68 14.73 -1.93
N ASP A 93 -14.86 14.17 -1.68
CA ASP A 93 -16.15 14.73 -2.08
C ASP A 93 -17.18 14.75 -0.94
N GLU A 94 -18.35 15.36 -1.20
CA GLU A 94 -19.44 15.48 -0.22
C GLU A 94 -19.97 14.11 0.27
N ASN A 95 -19.94 13.08 -0.58
CA ASN A 95 -20.34 11.73 -0.16
C ASN A 95 -19.39 11.16 0.89
N GLY A 96 -18.08 11.40 0.73
CA GLY A 96 -17.06 11.03 1.72
C GLY A 96 -17.23 11.80 3.03
N PHE A 97 -17.54 13.10 2.96
CA PHE A 97 -17.77 13.94 4.16
C PHE A 97 -19.01 13.45 4.91
N ALA A 98 -20.12 13.19 4.21
CA ALA A 98 -21.34 12.68 4.80
C ALA A 98 -21.18 11.28 5.41
N ALA A 99 -20.47 10.38 4.73
CA ALA A 99 -20.19 9.03 5.23
C ALA A 99 -19.27 9.07 6.48
N THR A 100 -18.28 9.96 6.49
CA THR A 100 -17.43 10.16 7.66
C THR A 100 -18.23 10.71 8.86
N GLU A 101 -19.22 11.60 8.62
CA GLU A 101 -20.13 12.05 9.67
C GLU A 101 -20.91 10.88 10.27
N LYS A 102 -21.42 9.95 9.44
CA LYS A 102 -22.10 8.74 9.93
C LYS A 102 -21.18 7.88 10.81
N ALA A 103 -19.90 7.76 10.46
CA ALA A 103 -18.92 7.08 11.30
C ALA A 103 -18.71 7.81 12.64
N LEU A 104 -18.71 9.15 12.64
CA LEU A 104 -18.61 9.94 13.86
C LEU A 104 -19.87 9.85 14.72
N GLU A 105 -21.07 9.83 14.14
CA GLU A 105 -22.33 9.60 14.85
C GLU A 105 -22.34 8.21 15.51
N LEU A 106 -21.88 7.17 14.80
CA LEU A 106 -21.82 5.79 15.30
C LEU A 106 -20.98 5.67 16.58
N VAL A 107 -19.90 6.43 16.71
CA VAL A 107 -18.97 6.36 17.85
C VAL A 107 -19.28 7.35 18.96
N GLN A 108 -20.45 7.97 18.96
CA GLN A 108 -20.87 8.88 20.03
C GLN A 108 -21.38 8.10 21.25
N GLY A 109 -21.08 8.61 22.46
CA GLY A 109 -21.62 8.10 23.71
C GLY A 109 -21.15 6.72 24.10
N LEU A 110 -19.98 6.30 23.58
CA LEU A 110 -19.37 5.01 23.92
C LEU A 110 -18.85 4.99 25.35
N THR A 111 -18.77 3.79 25.93
CA THR A 111 -18.24 3.51 27.26
C THR A 111 -16.86 2.85 27.20
N ALA A 112 -16.18 2.72 28.34
CA ALA A 112 -14.88 2.04 28.43
C ALA A 112 -14.94 0.53 28.13
N GLU A 113 -16.13 -0.07 28.17
CA GLU A 113 -16.36 -1.46 27.83
C GLU A 113 -16.55 -1.69 26.32
N ASP A 114 -16.84 -0.62 25.57
CA ASP A 114 -17.06 -0.70 24.14
C ASP A 114 -15.72 -0.74 23.38
N THR A 115 -15.76 -1.32 22.19
CA THR A 115 -14.58 -1.42 21.32
C THR A 115 -14.93 -0.98 19.90
N VAL A 116 -14.13 -0.10 19.34
CA VAL A 116 -14.20 0.29 17.93
C VAL A 116 -13.12 -0.47 17.16
N LEU A 117 -13.54 -1.36 16.27
CA LEU A 117 -12.67 -2.00 15.29
C LEU A 117 -12.51 -1.05 14.10
N PHE A 118 -11.32 -0.44 14.01
CA PHE A 118 -11.01 0.53 12.97
C PHE A 118 -10.12 -0.08 11.90
N LEU A 119 -10.65 -0.22 10.68
CA LEU A 119 -9.99 -0.86 9.54
C LEU A 119 -9.55 0.19 8.53
N LEU A 120 -8.26 0.26 8.25
CA LEU A 120 -7.68 1.33 7.43
C LEU A 120 -6.83 0.76 6.30
N SER A 121 -7.03 1.27 5.09
CA SER A 121 -6.23 0.93 3.91
C SER A 121 -5.89 2.15 3.07
N GLY A 122 -5.08 1.97 2.03
CA GLY A 122 -4.69 3.02 1.10
C GLY A 122 -5.88 3.84 0.57
N GLY A 123 -5.67 5.13 0.37
CA GLY A 123 -6.70 6.08 -0.05
C GLY A 123 -7.55 6.67 1.08
N GLY A 124 -7.36 6.24 2.33
CA GLY A 124 -8.10 6.73 3.48
C GLY A 124 -7.99 8.24 3.73
N SER A 125 -6.91 8.90 3.29
CA SER A 125 -6.76 10.36 3.40
C SER A 125 -7.84 11.16 2.67
N ALA A 126 -8.35 10.65 1.56
CA ALA A 126 -9.47 11.26 0.81
C ALA A 126 -10.82 10.73 1.28
N LEU A 127 -10.90 9.41 1.47
CA LEU A 127 -12.16 8.71 1.76
C LEU A 127 -12.67 8.93 3.19
N PHE A 128 -11.77 9.19 4.16
CA PHE A 128 -12.13 9.43 5.56
C PHE A 128 -11.77 10.86 5.96
N GLU A 129 -12.63 11.80 5.61
CA GLU A 129 -12.42 13.23 5.81
C GLU A 129 -13.67 13.88 6.38
N LYS A 130 -13.49 14.69 7.41
CA LYS A 130 -14.47 15.62 7.95
C LYS A 130 -13.85 17.02 7.98
N PRO A 131 -14.09 17.84 6.94
CA PRO A 131 -13.57 19.20 6.92
C PRO A 131 -14.06 20.02 8.11
N LEU A 132 -13.17 20.80 8.73
CA LEU A 132 -13.50 21.83 9.73
C LEU A 132 -13.70 23.21 9.11
N LEU A 133 -13.57 23.28 7.79
CA LEU A 133 -13.78 24.42 6.90
C LEU A 133 -14.78 24.03 5.81
N PRO A 134 -15.35 24.98 5.08
CA PRO A 134 -16.06 24.68 3.85
C PRO A 134 -15.19 23.81 2.91
N GLY A 135 -15.77 22.75 2.33
CA GLY A 135 -15.03 21.77 1.52
C GLY A 135 -14.22 22.40 0.38
N GLY A 136 -14.77 23.45 -0.26
CA GLY A 136 -14.07 24.22 -1.29
C GLY A 136 -12.80 24.92 -0.80
N GLU A 137 -12.79 25.43 0.43
CA GLU A 137 -11.60 26.06 1.01
C GLU A 137 -10.51 25.02 1.33
N LEU A 138 -10.89 23.85 1.85
CA LEU A 138 -9.95 22.75 2.08
C LEU A 138 -9.30 22.28 0.77
N GLN A 139 -10.09 22.21 -0.31
CA GLN A 139 -9.59 21.87 -1.65
C GLN A 139 -8.62 22.93 -2.16
N ASP A 140 -8.96 24.22 -2.01
CA ASP A 140 -8.11 25.34 -2.43
C ASP A 140 -6.77 25.34 -1.68
N ILE A 141 -6.77 25.19 -0.36
CA ILE A 141 -5.55 25.10 0.45
C ILE A 141 -4.69 23.92 0.00
N THR A 142 -5.31 22.76 -0.28
CA THR A 142 -4.60 21.58 -0.79
C THR A 142 -3.96 21.86 -2.15
N HIS A 143 -4.67 22.56 -3.03
CA HIS A 143 -4.18 23.00 -4.34
C HIS A 143 -2.99 23.96 -4.23
N GLN A 144 -3.06 24.93 -3.33
CA GLN A 144 -1.98 25.88 -3.07
C GLN A 144 -0.70 25.16 -2.60
N LEU A 145 -0.82 24.19 -1.68
CA LEU A 145 0.30 23.37 -1.19
C LEU A 145 0.95 22.56 -2.32
N LEU A 146 0.13 21.90 -3.14
CA LEU A 146 0.62 21.14 -4.29
C LEU A 146 1.36 22.05 -5.29
N ALA A 147 0.76 23.19 -5.64
CA ALA A 147 1.34 24.14 -6.59
C ALA A 147 2.63 24.78 -6.07
N SER A 148 2.80 24.87 -4.75
CA SER A 148 3.99 25.44 -4.09
C SER A 148 5.14 24.43 -3.95
N GLY A 149 4.93 23.16 -4.30
CA GLY A 149 5.93 22.11 -4.15
C GLY A 149 6.16 21.68 -2.69
N ALA A 150 5.15 21.84 -1.82
CA ALA A 150 5.20 21.35 -0.45
C ALA A 150 5.35 19.83 -0.44
N ASP A 151 6.23 19.32 0.40
CA ASP A 151 6.40 17.88 0.57
C ASP A 151 5.20 17.25 1.31
N ILE A 152 5.14 15.93 1.31
CA ILE A 152 4.00 15.19 1.90
C ILE A 152 3.90 15.40 3.42
N VAL A 153 5.00 15.64 4.12
CA VAL A 153 5.02 15.90 5.56
C VAL A 153 4.42 17.29 5.84
N GLU A 154 4.85 18.30 5.08
CA GLU A 154 4.31 19.66 5.16
C GLU A 154 2.82 19.71 4.82
N MET A 155 2.41 19.00 3.75
CA MET A 155 1.00 18.89 3.38
C MET A 155 0.17 18.24 4.49
N ASN A 156 0.62 17.14 5.07
CA ASN A 156 -0.10 16.47 6.15
C ASN A 156 -0.13 17.31 7.43
N THR A 157 0.93 18.06 7.73
CA THR A 157 0.97 18.96 8.88
C THR A 157 -0.16 20.02 8.83
N ILE A 158 -0.45 20.56 7.64
CA ILE A 158 -1.57 21.46 7.40
C ILE A 158 -2.91 20.70 7.41
N ARG A 159 -3.04 19.65 6.59
CA ARG A 159 -4.30 18.95 6.38
C ARG A 159 -4.86 18.31 7.65
N LYS A 160 -4.01 17.75 8.51
CA LYS A 160 -4.43 17.17 9.80
C LYS A 160 -5.18 18.20 10.65
N ARG A 161 -4.72 19.44 10.69
CA ARG A 161 -5.35 20.52 11.50
C ARG A 161 -6.68 20.99 10.96
N LEU A 162 -6.89 20.87 9.65
CA LEU A 162 -8.12 21.28 8.98
C LEU A 162 -9.20 20.16 8.98
N SER A 163 -8.90 19.01 9.56
CA SER A 163 -9.74 17.82 9.57
C SER A 163 -10.25 17.48 10.97
N GLY A 164 -11.50 17.08 11.06
CA GLY A 164 -12.15 16.61 12.30
C GLY A 164 -11.83 15.17 12.69
N VAL A 165 -11.11 14.42 11.83
CA VAL A 165 -10.82 12.99 12.05
C VAL A 165 -9.35 12.64 12.01
N LYS A 166 -8.49 13.43 11.35
CA LYS A 166 -7.06 13.15 11.18
C LYS A 166 -6.25 13.49 12.44
N GLY A 167 -4.98 13.04 12.48
CA GLY A 167 -4.03 13.36 13.56
C GLY A 167 -4.52 12.95 14.94
N GLY A 168 -5.11 11.77 15.06
CA GLY A 168 -5.60 11.21 16.32
C GLY A 168 -7.01 11.63 16.73
N ARG A 169 -7.63 12.58 16.03
CA ARG A 169 -8.95 13.12 16.42
C ARG A 169 -10.07 12.08 16.36
N PHE A 170 -10.03 11.15 15.41
CA PHE A 170 -11.02 10.08 15.37
C PHE A 170 -10.95 9.20 16.62
N ALA A 171 -9.76 8.71 16.97
CA ALA A 171 -9.61 7.88 18.17
C ALA A 171 -9.92 8.64 19.46
N GLN A 172 -9.60 9.95 19.52
CA GLN A 172 -9.99 10.81 20.63
C GLN A 172 -11.52 10.89 20.79
N ARG A 173 -12.27 10.95 19.68
CA ARG A 173 -13.74 10.96 19.69
C ARG A 173 -14.34 9.62 20.12
N CYS A 174 -13.62 8.51 19.92
CA CYS A 174 -14.03 7.19 20.40
C CYS A 174 -13.87 7.04 21.92
N ALA A 175 -13.04 7.87 22.58
CA ALA A 175 -12.80 7.76 24.01
C ALA A 175 -14.11 7.90 24.83
N PRO A 176 -14.30 7.10 25.91
CA PRO A 176 -13.34 6.21 26.56
C PRO A 176 -13.29 4.78 25.99
N ALA A 177 -13.97 4.48 24.89
CA ALA A 177 -13.92 3.17 24.23
C ALA A 177 -12.52 2.86 23.68
N ASN A 178 -12.18 1.56 23.61
CA ASN A 178 -10.94 1.13 23.00
C ASN A 178 -11.04 1.13 21.46
N VAL A 179 -9.99 1.56 20.79
CA VAL A 179 -9.86 1.48 19.34
C VAL A 179 -8.84 0.39 19.00
N PHE A 180 -9.28 -0.67 18.35
CA PHE A 180 -8.38 -1.67 17.76
C PHE A 180 -8.24 -1.38 16.27
N SER A 181 -7.10 -0.81 15.88
CA SER A 181 -6.84 -0.38 14.52
C SER A 181 -6.07 -1.45 13.75
N ILE A 182 -6.62 -1.89 12.60
CA ILE A 182 -5.96 -2.78 11.63
C ILE A 182 -5.62 -1.97 10.39
N VAL A 183 -4.34 -1.93 10.02
CA VAL A 183 -3.83 -1.10 8.95
C VAL A 183 -3.20 -1.95 7.85
N LEU A 184 -3.64 -1.72 6.61
CA LEU A 184 -2.95 -2.13 5.39
C LEU A 184 -2.19 -0.91 4.87
N SER A 185 -0.85 -0.98 4.90
CA SER A 185 0.03 0.14 4.56
C SER A 185 0.49 0.03 3.11
N ASP A 186 0.29 1.10 2.36
CA ASP A 186 0.83 1.33 1.02
C ASP A 186 2.01 2.31 1.02
N ILE A 187 2.51 2.70 2.20
CA ILE A 187 3.61 3.67 2.35
C ILE A 187 4.86 2.96 2.89
N LEU A 188 5.99 3.15 2.22
CA LEU A 188 7.27 2.53 2.62
C LEU A 188 7.68 2.93 4.03
N GLY A 189 7.99 1.91 4.85
CA GLY A 189 8.38 2.09 6.25
C GLY A 189 7.24 2.24 7.22
N ASP A 190 6.00 2.13 6.76
CA ASP A 190 4.77 2.09 7.56
C ASP A 190 4.60 3.28 8.54
N PRO A 191 4.81 4.54 8.12
CA PRO A 191 4.64 5.69 8.99
C PRO A 191 3.15 5.88 9.30
N LEU A 192 2.70 5.36 10.46
CA LEU A 192 1.29 5.32 10.85
C LEU A 192 0.60 6.69 10.84
N ASP A 193 1.35 7.76 11.13
CA ASP A 193 0.84 9.15 11.10
C ASP A 193 0.64 9.70 9.67
N MET A 194 1.21 9.03 8.66
CA MET A 194 1.04 9.36 7.24
C MET A 194 -0.09 8.55 6.60
N ILE A 195 -0.33 7.32 7.06
CA ILE A 195 -1.39 6.45 6.53
C ILE A 195 -2.75 7.07 6.88
N ALA A 196 -3.52 7.42 5.86
CA ALA A 196 -4.78 8.18 5.96
C ALA A 196 -4.66 9.47 6.80
N SER A 197 -3.43 10.02 6.95
CA SER A 197 -3.11 11.16 7.82
C SER A 197 -3.39 10.89 9.31
N GLY A 198 -3.27 9.62 9.75
CA GLY A 198 -3.25 9.20 11.14
C GLY A 198 -4.52 9.41 11.96
N PRO A 199 -5.71 8.89 11.57
CA PRO A 199 -6.94 9.13 12.36
C PRO A 199 -6.89 8.54 13.78
N ALA A 200 -6.13 7.48 13.98
CA ALA A 200 -5.93 6.80 15.27
C ALA A 200 -4.47 6.83 15.73
N VAL A 201 -3.73 7.87 15.36
CA VAL A 201 -2.31 8.04 15.71
C VAL A 201 -2.09 9.45 16.23
N PRO A 202 -1.38 9.65 17.36
CA PRO A 202 -1.03 10.98 17.86
C PRO A 202 -0.25 11.77 16.81
N ASP A 203 -0.53 13.08 16.72
CA ASP A 203 0.19 13.94 15.80
C ASP A 203 1.51 14.41 16.40
N SER A 204 2.62 14.11 15.75
CA SER A 204 3.96 14.54 16.16
C SER A 204 4.26 16.00 15.86
N SER A 205 3.54 16.61 14.89
CA SER A 205 3.79 18.00 14.46
C SER A 205 3.25 19.03 15.45
N ALA A 206 3.95 20.16 15.63
CA ALA A 206 3.49 21.30 16.46
C ALA A 206 2.69 22.32 15.65
N CYS A 207 1.81 23.08 16.29
CA CYS A 207 1.07 24.17 15.65
C CYS A 207 2.02 25.24 15.08
N ALA A 208 3.14 25.51 15.74
CA ALA A 208 4.16 26.42 15.24
C ALA A 208 4.74 26.00 13.88
N GLN A 209 4.90 24.69 13.64
CA GLN A 209 5.33 24.16 12.34
C GLN A 209 4.29 24.42 11.26
N ALA A 210 3.00 24.22 11.58
CA ALA A 210 1.92 24.47 10.63
C ALA A 210 1.84 25.96 10.23
N LEU A 211 1.99 26.85 11.19
CA LEU A 211 2.03 28.29 10.92
C LEU A 211 3.26 28.69 10.08
N ALA A 212 4.43 28.13 10.38
CA ALA A 212 5.64 28.38 9.60
C ALA A 212 5.52 27.86 8.14
N ILE A 213 4.88 26.72 7.93
CA ILE A 213 4.60 26.18 6.58
C ILE A 213 3.64 27.13 5.84
N ALA A 214 2.57 27.58 6.50
CA ALA A 214 1.62 28.53 5.92
C ALA A 214 2.29 29.84 5.48
N GLU A 215 3.22 30.36 6.29
CA GLU A 215 4.02 31.54 5.97
C GLU A 215 5.01 31.28 4.84
N LYS A 216 5.77 30.17 4.90
CA LYS A 216 6.75 29.75 3.88
C LYS A 216 6.15 29.74 2.49
N TYR A 217 4.95 29.19 2.36
CA TYR A 217 4.26 29.05 1.07
C TYR A 217 3.25 30.18 0.80
N ARG A 218 3.15 31.17 1.71
CA ARG A 218 2.22 32.32 1.61
C ARG A 218 0.80 31.86 1.30
N LEU A 219 0.32 30.86 2.04
CA LEU A 219 -1.01 30.30 1.81
C LEU A 219 -2.08 31.36 2.06
N ASN A 220 -3.03 31.44 1.13
CA ASN A 220 -4.22 32.27 1.31
C ASN A 220 -5.21 31.52 2.20
N LEU A 221 -5.32 31.96 3.47
CA LEU A 221 -6.10 31.29 4.51
C LEU A 221 -7.14 32.24 5.09
N SER A 222 -8.37 31.74 5.29
CA SER A 222 -9.37 32.45 6.10
C SER A 222 -8.92 32.55 7.56
N GLU A 223 -9.55 33.47 8.32
CA GLU A 223 -9.30 33.55 9.75
C GLU A 223 -9.64 32.26 10.51
N GLN A 224 -10.65 31.53 10.04
CA GLN A 224 -10.99 30.21 10.58
C GLN A 224 -9.87 29.20 10.33
N ALA A 225 -9.31 29.15 9.14
CA ALA A 225 -8.18 28.28 8.82
C ALA A 225 -6.96 28.61 9.69
N LYS A 226 -6.60 29.89 9.83
CA LYS A 226 -5.49 30.32 10.69
C LYS A 226 -5.71 29.91 12.15
N ALA A 227 -6.92 30.07 12.67
CA ALA A 227 -7.27 29.66 14.02
C ALA A 227 -7.14 28.14 14.23
N LEU A 228 -7.51 27.35 13.22
CA LEU A 228 -7.34 25.88 13.26
C LEU A 228 -5.86 25.47 13.20
N LEU A 229 -5.04 26.12 12.40
CA LEU A 229 -3.60 25.84 12.33
C LEU A 229 -2.89 26.18 13.67
N ALA A 230 -3.37 27.14 14.42
CA ALA A 230 -2.83 27.52 15.71
C ALA A 230 -3.21 26.56 16.86
N GLN A 231 -4.09 25.59 16.61
CA GLN A 231 -4.49 24.59 17.61
C GLN A 231 -3.53 23.40 17.63
N GLU A 232 -3.15 22.94 18.84
CA GLU A 232 -2.40 21.69 18.97
C GLU A 232 -3.31 20.49 18.75
N MET A 233 -2.70 19.45 18.16
CA MET A 233 -3.32 18.18 17.91
C MET A 233 -3.12 17.23 19.10
N PRO A 234 -3.90 16.13 19.23
CA PRO A 234 -3.68 15.11 20.25
C PRO A 234 -2.24 14.58 20.23
N LYS A 235 -1.54 14.66 21.36
CA LYS A 235 -0.15 14.22 21.51
C LYS A 235 -0.01 12.83 22.12
N ALA A 236 -1.08 12.32 22.72
CA ALA A 236 -1.16 10.96 23.26
C ALA A 236 -2.57 10.40 23.04
N LEU A 237 -2.66 9.09 22.91
CA LEU A 237 -3.89 8.33 22.79
C LEU A 237 -3.73 7.04 23.60
N ASP A 238 -4.41 6.97 24.74
CA ASP A 238 -4.27 5.84 25.67
C ASP A 238 -5.26 4.70 25.35
N ASN A 239 -6.19 4.95 24.41
CA ASN A 239 -7.26 4.04 24.04
C ASN A 239 -7.03 3.30 22.72
N VAL A 240 -5.81 3.32 22.13
CA VAL A 240 -5.55 2.76 20.80
C VAL A 240 -4.57 1.61 20.85
N THR A 241 -4.92 0.51 20.18
CA THR A 241 -4.00 -0.57 19.83
C THR A 241 -3.97 -0.73 18.31
N THR A 242 -2.81 -0.56 17.68
CA THR A 242 -2.64 -0.67 16.23
C THR A 242 -1.92 -1.94 15.83
N ARG A 243 -2.39 -2.59 14.76
CA ARG A 243 -1.75 -3.72 14.08
C ARG A 243 -1.59 -3.40 12.59
N ILE A 244 -0.36 -3.38 12.12
CA ILE A 244 -0.05 -3.35 10.69
C ILE A 244 0.01 -4.82 10.25
N THR A 245 -0.84 -5.23 9.33
CA THR A 245 -1.00 -6.63 8.91
C THR A 245 -0.91 -6.85 7.42
N GLY A 246 -0.78 -5.77 6.65
CA GLY A 246 -0.43 -5.78 5.24
C GLY A 246 0.52 -4.64 4.98
N SER A 247 1.73 -4.95 4.55
CA SER A 247 2.78 -4.01 4.18
C SER A 247 3.80 -4.70 3.28
N VAL A 248 4.68 -3.94 2.68
CA VAL A 248 5.79 -4.49 1.90
C VAL A 248 6.68 -5.42 2.75
N ARG A 249 6.81 -5.15 4.04
CA ARG A 249 7.54 -6.02 4.99
C ARG A 249 6.88 -7.39 5.10
N GLU A 250 5.55 -7.43 5.26
CA GLU A 250 4.79 -8.67 5.31
C GLU A 250 4.86 -9.43 3.96
N LEU A 251 4.82 -8.69 2.85
CA LEU A 251 4.98 -9.26 1.50
C LEU A 251 6.35 -9.93 1.34
N CYS A 252 7.44 -9.26 1.75
CA CYS A 252 8.79 -9.83 1.74
C CYS A 252 8.94 -11.04 2.67
N ALA A 253 8.34 -10.98 3.86
CA ALA A 253 8.38 -12.09 4.82
C ALA A 253 7.64 -13.32 4.29
N ALA A 254 6.50 -13.11 3.62
CA ALA A 254 5.74 -14.17 2.96
C ALA A 254 6.53 -14.78 1.79
N ALA A 255 7.18 -13.94 0.96
CA ALA A 255 8.07 -14.40 -0.10
C ALA A 255 9.23 -15.24 0.45
N ALA A 256 9.87 -14.79 1.54
CA ALA A 256 10.94 -15.54 2.18
C ALA A 256 10.46 -16.89 2.73
N SER A 257 9.28 -16.93 3.33
CA SER A 257 8.66 -18.18 3.81
C SER A 257 8.38 -19.16 2.64
N ALA A 258 7.83 -18.65 1.54
CA ALA A 258 7.55 -19.44 0.35
C ALA A 258 8.83 -19.97 -0.32
N CYS A 259 9.90 -19.16 -0.34
CA CYS A 259 11.23 -19.59 -0.81
C CYS A 259 11.78 -20.75 0.04
N ARG A 260 11.70 -20.65 1.39
CA ARG A 260 12.13 -21.75 2.29
C ARG A 260 11.36 -23.04 2.02
N ALA A 261 10.05 -22.96 1.81
CA ALA A 261 9.21 -24.12 1.50
C ALA A 261 9.59 -24.80 0.17
N ARG A 262 10.34 -24.10 -0.71
CA ARG A 262 10.88 -24.59 -1.98
C ARG A 262 12.35 -25.00 -1.89
N GLY A 263 12.93 -24.98 -0.69
CA GLY A 263 14.32 -25.37 -0.44
C GLY A 263 15.35 -24.28 -0.76
N TYR A 264 14.93 -23.02 -0.97
CA TYR A 264 15.84 -21.89 -1.09
C TYR A 264 16.22 -21.33 0.29
N GLU A 265 17.42 -20.81 0.38
CA GLU A 265 17.89 -19.98 1.51
C GLU A 265 17.57 -18.51 1.21
N PRO A 266 16.51 -17.92 1.81
CA PRO A 266 16.13 -16.57 1.48
C PRO A 266 16.92 -15.55 2.29
N VAL A 267 17.31 -14.46 1.61
CA VAL A 267 17.89 -13.26 2.19
C VAL A 267 17.02 -12.08 1.79
N VAL A 268 16.40 -11.40 2.76
CA VAL A 268 15.69 -10.14 2.51
C VAL A 268 16.74 -9.03 2.51
N LEU A 269 16.99 -8.45 1.34
CA LEU A 269 17.95 -7.38 1.13
C LEU A 269 17.43 -6.05 1.69
N THR A 270 16.16 -5.77 1.39
CA THR A 270 15.49 -4.55 1.83
C THR A 270 13.96 -4.69 1.71
N ASP A 271 13.24 -3.96 2.54
CA ASP A 271 11.79 -3.70 2.43
C ASP A 271 11.52 -2.22 2.08
N ARG A 272 12.54 -1.51 1.57
CA ARG A 272 12.50 -0.07 1.26
C ARG A 272 13.17 0.26 -0.06
N LEU A 273 13.07 -0.64 -1.04
CA LEU A 273 13.62 -0.41 -2.37
C LEU A 273 12.95 0.81 -3.00
N CYS A 274 13.75 1.85 -3.27
CA CYS A 274 13.27 3.11 -3.82
C CYS A 274 14.34 3.68 -4.75
N CYS A 275 14.38 3.19 -5.99
CA CYS A 275 15.32 3.62 -7.02
C CYS A 275 14.67 3.45 -8.40
N GLU A 276 15.39 3.71 -9.48
CA GLU A 276 14.92 3.42 -10.83
C GLU A 276 14.81 1.90 -11.05
N ALA A 277 13.70 1.46 -11.63
CA ALA A 277 13.34 0.04 -11.79
C ALA A 277 14.43 -0.76 -12.53
N ARG A 278 14.92 -0.26 -13.66
CA ARG A 278 15.97 -0.94 -14.44
C ARG A 278 17.29 -1.08 -13.67
N GLU A 279 17.63 -0.13 -12.79
CA GLU A 279 18.84 -0.23 -11.97
C GLU A 279 18.68 -1.31 -10.89
N ALA A 280 17.50 -1.39 -10.28
CA ALA A 280 17.17 -2.47 -9.34
C ALA A 280 17.27 -3.85 -10.02
N GLY A 281 16.73 -3.98 -11.24
CA GLY A 281 16.80 -5.21 -12.02
C GLY A 281 18.23 -5.61 -12.38
N SER A 282 19.04 -4.67 -12.85
CA SER A 282 20.45 -4.89 -13.13
C SER A 282 21.24 -5.31 -11.89
N PHE A 283 20.93 -4.71 -10.73
CA PHE A 283 21.55 -5.07 -9.46
C PHE A 283 21.18 -6.49 -9.01
N LEU A 284 19.90 -6.87 -9.08
CA LEU A 284 19.44 -8.23 -8.75
C LEU A 284 20.07 -9.27 -9.71
N GLY A 285 20.17 -8.96 -11.00
CA GLY A 285 20.86 -9.81 -11.97
C GLY A 285 22.34 -9.99 -11.65
N SER A 286 23.01 -8.93 -11.19
CA SER A 286 24.43 -8.98 -10.77
C SER A 286 24.62 -9.83 -9.52
N ILE A 287 23.71 -9.74 -8.55
CA ILE A 287 23.67 -10.63 -7.36
C ILE A 287 23.55 -12.10 -7.81
N ALA A 288 22.58 -12.38 -8.69
CA ALA A 288 22.37 -13.74 -9.21
C ALA A 288 23.64 -14.28 -9.87
N ARG A 289 24.29 -13.51 -10.72
CA ARG A 289 25.56 -13.88 -11.38
C ARG A 289 26.69 -14.15 -10.39
N THR A 290 26.79 -13.38 -9.33
CA THR A 290 27.84 -13.51 -8.29
C THR A 290 27.69 -14.82 -7.51
N HIS A 291 26.47 -15.27 -7.30
CA HIS A 291 26.14 -16.43 -6.46
C HIS A 291 25.79 -17.69 -7.26
N ALA A 292 25.76 -17.63 -8.59
CA ALA A 292 25.54 -18.80 -9.43
C ALA A 292 26.68 -19.82 -9.32
N GLY A 293 26.37 -21.11 -9.44
CA GLY A 293 27.37 -22.19 -9.44
C GLY A 293 27.99 -22.50 -8.07
N GLN A 294 27.42 -22.02 -6.98
CA GLN A 294 27.92 -22.29 -5.62
C GLN A 294 27.37 -23.59 -4.98
N GLY A 295 26.55 -24.36 -5.70
CA GLY A 295 25.91 -25.56 -5.19
C GLY A 295 24.84 -25.30 -4.13
N ARG A 296 24.29 -24.09 -4.06
CA ARG A 296 23.29 -23.65 -3.08
C ARG A 296 22.05 -23.11 -3.78
N LYS A 297 20.88 -23.40 -3.25
CA LYS A 297 19.64 -22.74 -3.65
C LYS A 297 19.45 -21.45 -2.85
N LEU A 298 19.62 -20.32 -3.49
CA LEU A 298 19.54 -19.00 -2.85
C LEU A 298 18.37 -18.20 -3.41
N ALA A 299 17.75 -17.37 -2.55
CA ALA A 299 16.74 -16.40 -2.95
C ALA A 299 17.06 -15.04 -2.34
N PHE A 300 17.24 -14.01 -3.16
CA PHE A 300 17.44 -12.63 -2.71
C PHE A 300 16.17 -11.83 -2.96
N ILE A 301 15.65 -11.23 -1.92
CA ILE A 301 14.31 -10.59 -1.90
C ILE A 301 14.48 -9.10 -1.64
N ALA A 302 13.86 -8.27 -2.47
CA ALA A 302 13.80 -6.85 -2.28
C ALA A 302 12.35 -6.37 -2.46
N GLY A 303 11.81 -5.69 -1.46
CA GLY A 303 10.49 -5.09 -1.53
C GLY A 303 10.56 -3.57 -1.48
N GLY A 304 9.59 -2.92 -2.10
CA GLY A 304 9.54 -1.47 -2.13
C GLY A 304 8.67 -0.90 -3.23
N GLU A 305 8.96 0.32 -3.62
CA GLU A 305 8.30 1.02 -4.72
C GLU A 305 9.34 1.74 -5.59
N THR A 306 9.69 1.13 -6.72
CA THR A 306 10.62 1.73 -7.68
C THR A 306 9.90 2.71 -8.61
N VAL A 307 10.67 3.51 -9.32
CA VAL A 307 10.15 4.48 -10.30
C VAL A 307 10.63 4.14 -11.70
N VAL A 308 9.90 4.61 -12.71
CA VAL A 308 10.28 4.53 -14.12
C VAL A 308 10.42 5.96 -14.66
N HIS A 309 11.57 6.26 -15.23
CA HIS A 309 11.73 7.48 -16.00
C HIS A 309 11.28 7.25 -17.45
N LEU A 310 10.16 7.88 -17.82
CA LEU A 310 9.62 7.76 -19.17
C LEU A 310 10.48 8.54 -20.17
N THR A 311 11.21 7.81 -21.01
CA THR A 311 12.05 8.36 -22.08
C THR A 311 11.56 7.95 -23.47
N GLY A 312 10.72 6.92 -23.53
CA GLY A 312 10.17 6.34 -24.75
C GLY A 312 8.66 6.45 -24.86
N LYS A 313 8.08 5.67 -25.77
CA LYS A 313 6.64 5.59 -26.04
C LYS A 313 6.10 4.15 -25.90
N GLY A 314 6.92 3.25 -25.41
CA GLY A 314 6.56 1.85 -25.23
C GLY A 314 5.54 1.65 -24.11
N LEU A 315 5.19 0.40 -23.89
CA LEU A 315 4.25 -0.05 -22.88
C LEU A 315 4.98 -0.88 -21.81
N GLY A 316 4.72 -0.63 -20.55
CA GLY A 316 5.32 -1.37 -19.45
C GLY A 316 5.05 -0.72 -18.09
N GLY A 317 5.65 -1.31 -17.07
CA GLY A 317 5.60 -0.81 -15.71
C GLY A 317 6.92 -1.11 -14.98
N ARG A 318 7.02 -0.67 -13.73
CA ARG A 318 8.25 -0.77 -12.93
C ARG A 318 8.67 -2.21 -12.66
N ASN A 319 7.72 -3.09 -12.38
CA ASN A 319 7.99 -4.50 -12.11
C ASN A 319 8.45 -5.25 -13.38
N GLN A 320 7.88 -4.89 -14.51
CA GLN A 320 8.29 -5.42 -15.81
C GLN A 320 9.69 -4.94 -16.18
N GLU A 321 10.04 -3.68 -15.93
CA GLU A 321 11.39 -3.15 -16.17
C GLU A 321 12.43 -3.78 -15.24
N ILE A 322 12.11 -4.03 -13.95
CA ILE A 322 13.00 -4.76 -13.03
C ILE A 322 13.34 -6.14 -13.61
N ALA A 323 12.33 -6.90 -13.99
CA ALA A 323 12.54 -8.24 -14.54
C ALA A 323 13.37 -8.19 -15.83
N LEU A 324 12.95 -7.39 -16.81
CA LEU A 324 13.63 -7.31 -18.10
C LEU A 324 15.09 -6.87 -17.98
N ALA A 325 15.39 -5.91 -17.11
CA ALA A 325 16.74 -5.41 -16.89
C ALA A 325 17.71 -6.45 -16.30
N ALA A 326 17.19 -7.46 -15.60
CA ALA A 326 18.01 -8.56 -15.09
C ALA A 326 18.43 -9.57 -16.18
N ALA A 327 17.66 -9.70 -17.27
CA ALA A 327 17.87 -10.75 -18.28
C ALA A 327 19.28 -10.84 -18.86
N PRO A 328 19.99 -9.74 -19.18
CA PRO A 328 21.37 -9.84 -19.71
C PRO A 328 22.36 -10.46 -18.71
N ALA A 329 22.20 -10.16 -17.41
CA ALA A 329 23.07 -10.70 -16.38
C ALA A 329 22.81 -12.18 -16.09
N LEU A 330 21.61 -12.66 -16.35
CA LEU A 330 21.21 -14.06 -16.14
C LEU A 330 21.58 -14.99 -17.29
N ALA A 331 21.98 -14.46 -18.46
CA ALA A 331 22.20 -15.25 -19.66
C ALA A 331 23.07 -16.49 -19.39
N GLY A 332 22.52 -17.69 -19.67
CA GLY A 332 23.17 -18.98 -19.51
C GLY A 332 23.31 -19.46 -18.05
N LEU A 333 22.72 -18.78 -17.09
CA LEU A 333 22.72 -19.18 -15.68
C LEU A 333 21.44 -19.97 -15.32
N ASP A 334 21.57 -20.88 -14.35
CA ASP A 334 20.43 -21.55 -13.76
C ASP A 334 19.83 -20.66 -12.63
N ALA A 335 19.33 -19.51 -13.04
CA ALA A 335 18.80 -18.46 -12.18
C ALA A 335 17.64 -17.75 -12.87
N ALA A 336 16.77 -17.12 -12.05
CA ALA A 336 15.66 -16.31 -12.51
C ALA A 336 15.50 -15.05 -11.66
N VAL A 337 14.93 -14.01 -12.25
CA VAL A 337 14.45 -12.81 -11.52
C VAL A 337 13.01 -12.56 -11.91
N PHE A 338 12.18 -12.33 -10.90
CA PHE A 338 10.83 -11.83 -11.09
C PHE A 338 10.55 -10.62 -10.21
N SER A 339 9.62 -9.79 -10.64
CA SER A 339 9.10 -8.69 -9.84
C SER A 339 7.61 -8.55 -10.08
N VAL A 340 6.84 -8.28 -9.01
CA VAL A 340 5.38 -8.24 -9.06
C VAL A 340 4.82 -7.17 -8.12
N GLY A 341 3.84 -6.41 -8.61
CA GLY A 341 3.03 -5.50 -7.83
C GLY A 341 1.92 -6.24 -7.08
N SER A 342 1.75 -5.93 -5.81
CA SER A 342 0.76 -6.61 -4.97
C SER A 342 -0.68 -6.31 -5.37
N ASP A 343 -0.96 -5.21 -6.06
CA ASP A 343 -2.29 -4.83 -6.55
C ASP A 343 -2.73 -5.60 -7.82
N GLY A 344 -1.80 -6.32 -8.44
CA GLY A 344 -2.07 -7.13 -9.63
C GLY A 344 -2.02 -6.34 -10.94
N THR A 345 -1.49 -5.12 -10.90
CA THR A 345 -1.30 -4.26 -12.08
C THR A 345 0.10 -3.64 -12.07
N ASP A 346 0.64 -3.33 -13.24
CA ASP A 346 1.95 -2.70 -13.37
C ASP A 346 1.95 -1.70 -14.53
N GLY A 347 1.95 -0.42 -14.21
CA GLY A 347 1.76 0.65 -15.19
C GLY A 347 0.37 0.57 -15.88
N PRO A 348 0.25 1.02 -17.13
CA PRO A 348 -1.01 0.97 -17.87
C PRO A 348 -1.22 -0.40 -18.57
N THR A 349 -0.84 -1.51 -17.92
CA THR A 349 -0.91 -2.87 -18.49
C THR A 349 -1.83 -3.78 -17.67
N ASP A 350 -2.18 -4.94 -18.22
CA ASP A 350 -2.91 -6.02 -17.54
C ASP A 350 -1.99 -6.99 -16.78
N ALA A 351 -0.67 -6.79 -16.86
CA ALA A 351 0.31 -7.57 -16.13
C ALA A 351 0.54 -7.00 -14.73
N ALA A 352 0.76 -7.88 -13.76
CA ALA A 352 1.21 -7.53 -12.41
C ALA A 352 2.72 -7.34 -12.33
N GLY A 353 3.47 -7.82 -13.33
CA GLY A 353 4.92 -7.73 -13.36
C GLY A 353 5.56 -8.64 -14.41
N GLY A 354 6.81 -9.01 -14.18
CA GLY A 354 7.60 -9.79 -15.12
C GLY A 354 8.49 -10.84 -14.48
N TYR A 355 8.82 -11.85 -15.28
CA TYR A 355 9.73 -12.94 -14.99
C TYR A 355 10.76 -13.09 -16.11
N VAL A 356 12.01 -13.31 -15.79
CA VAL A 356 13.09 -13.64 -16.71
C VAL A 356 14.01 -14.72 -16.10
N ASP A 357 14.69 -15.47 -16.96
CA ASP A 357 15.66 -16.51 -16.57
C ASP A 357 16.87 -16.53 -17.52
N GLY A 358 17.72 -17.53 -17.35
CA GLY A 358 18.93 -17.67 -18.15
C GLY A 358 18.73 -17.84 -19.65
N ASP A 359 17.54 -18.23 -20.09
CA ASP A 359 17.20 -18.42 -21.51
C ASP A 359 16.60 -17.15 -22.13
N THR A 360 16.10 -16.22 -21.32
CA THR A 360 15.28 -15.09 -21.77
C THR A 360 16.03 -14.16 -22.73
N ALA A 361 17.28 -13.81 -22.42
CA ALA A 361 18.07 -12.91 -23.29
C ALA A 361 18.29 -13.49 -24.70
N ALA A 362 18.57 -14.80 -24.78
CA ALA A 362 18.75 -15.49 -26.06
C ALA A 362 17.44 -15.57 -26.85
N ALA A 363 16.32 -15.88 -26.16
CA ALA A 363 14.99 -15.94 -26.76
C ALA A 363 14.56 -14.58 -27.34
N LEU A 364 14.81 -13.51 -26.63
CA LEU A 364 14.56 -12.13 -27.10
C LEU A 364 15.41 -11.78 -28.32
N ALA A 365 16.72 -12.05 -28.26
CA ALA A 365 17.63 -11.77 -29.38
C ALA A 365 17.22 -12.53 -30.64
N ALA A 366 16.81 -13.81 -30.51
CA ALA A 366 16.32 -14.63 -31.64
C ALA A 366 15.04 -14.06 -32.29
N LYS A 367 14.25 -13.27 -31.54
CA LYS A 367 13.05 -12.57 -32.02
C LYS A 367 13.33 -11.11 -32.42
N GLY A 368 14.60 -10.71 -32.48
CA GLY A 368 15.01 -9.36 -32.88
C GLY A 368 14.88 -8.27 -31.82
N TRP A 369 14.65 -8.64 -30.55
CA TRP A 369 14.58 -7.70 -29.44
C TRP A 369 15.98 -7.42 -28.86
N ASN A 370 16.28 -6.15 -28.61
CA ASN A 370 17.44 -5.72 -27.82
C ASN A 370 16.96 -5.19 -26.47
N VAL A 371 17.39 -5.81 -25.38
CA VAL A 371 16.93 -5.48 -24.03
C VAL A 371 17.19 -4.00 -23.67
N PHE A 372 18.39 -3.47 -24.02
CA PHE A 372 18.76 -2.10 -23.69
C PHE A 372 17.93 -1.06 -24.47
N ASP A 373 17.72 -1.30 -25.77
CA ASP A 373 16.86 -0.43 -26.60
C ASP A 373 15.41 -0.49 -26.15
N THR A 374 14.94 -1.67 -25.75
CA THR A 374 13.59 -1.88 -25.23
C THR A 374 13.37 -1.11 -23.92
N LEU A 375 14.30 -1.20 -22.97
CA LEU A 375 14.24 -0.46 -21.71
C LEU A 375 14.32 1.06 -21.94
N LYS A 376 15.15 1.50 -22.89
CA LYS A 376 15.23 2.93 -23.28
C LYS A 376 13.90 3.44 -23.86
N ASN A 377 13.16 2.57 -24.55
CA ASN A 377 11.84 2.91 -25.09
C ASN A 377 10.70 2.70 -24.07
N ASN A 378 10.98 2.22 -22.83
CA ASN A 378 10.00 1.84 -21.82
C ASN A 378 8.98 0.80 -22.33
N ASP A 379 9.44 -0.20 -23.10
CA ASP A 379 8.59 -1.19 -23.78
C ASP A 379 8.75 -2.62 -23.21
N ALA A 380 8.88 -2.71 -21.90
CA ALA A 380 9.11 -3.98 -21.22
C ALA A 380 7.95 -4.97 -21.41
N TYR A 381 6.71 -4.49 -21.55
CA TYR A 381 5.54 -5.33 -21.75
C TYR A 381 5.64 -6.21 -22.99
N HIS A 382 5.89 -5.61 -24.15
CA HIS A 382 5.93 -6.37 -25.40
C HIS A 382 7.13 -7.34 -25.46
N ALA A 383 8.29 -6.94 -24.91
CA ALA A 383 9.44 -7.83 -24.84
C ALA A 383 9.16 -9.04 -23.93
N LEU A 384 8.61 -8.82 -22.74
CA LEU A 384 8.23 -9.90 -21.82
C LEU A 384 7.11 -10.76 -22.39
N GLN A 385 6.14 -10.18 -23.09
CA GLN A 385 5.12 -10.94 -23.82
C GLN A 385 5.76 -11.85 -24.86
N ALA A 386 6.71 -11.33 -25.64
CA ALA A 386 7.44 -12.12 -26.63
C ALA A 386 8.27 -13.25 -26.01
N ALA A 387 8.78 -13.06 -24.79
CA ALA A 387 9.53 -14.06 -24.03
C ALA A 387 8.68 -14.96 -23.13
N GLU A 388 7.35 -14.82 -23.14
CA GLU A 388 6.40 -15.51 -22.24
C GLU A 388 6.68 -15.23 -20.75
N GLY A 389 7.26 -14.07 -20.47
CA GLY A 389 7.71 -13.64 -19.15
C GLY A 389 6.72 -12.75 -18.39
N LEU A 390 5.53 -12.45 -18.93
CA LEU A 390 4.53 -11.68 -18.19
C LEU A 390 3.96 -12.46 -16.99
N ILE A 391 3.70 -11.74 -15.91
CA ILE A 391 2.99 -12.27 -14.75
C ILE A 391 1.60 -11.64 -14.74
N ILE A 392 0.57 -12.45 -14.93
CA ILE A 392 -0.83 -12.02 -14.97
C ILE A 392 -1.55 -12.59 -13.76
N THR A 393 -2.01 -11.75 -12.85
CA THR A 393 -2.74 -12.17 -11.64
C THR A 393 -4.19 -11.70 -11.64
N GLY A 394 -4.50 -10.67 -12.43
CA GLY A 394 -5.69 -9.87 -12.28
C GLY A 394 -5.62 -8.99 -11.01
N ALA A 395 -6.60 -8.10 -10.85
CA ALA A 395 -6.68 -7.22 -9.69
C ALA A 395 -6.86 -8.02 -8.38
N THR A 396 -5.97 -7.80 -7.42
CA THR A 396 -5.95 -8.57 -6.15
C THR A 396 -6.83 -7.95 -5.06
N GLY A 397 -7.14 -6.66 -5.18
CA GLY A 397 -7.89 -5.91 -4.16
C GLY A 397 -7.04 -5.41 -2.98
N THR A 398 -5.73 -5.67 -2.97
CA THR A 398 -4.75 -5.07 -2.05
C THR A 398 -3.82 -4.11 -2.78
N ASN A 399 -3.09 -3.30 -2.02
CA ASN A 399 -1.89 -2.60 -2.49
C ASN A 399 -0.97 -2.40 -1.28
N VAL A 400 0.13 -3.11 -1.27
CA VAL A 400 1.18 -3.04 -0.24
C VAL A 400 2.56 -2.97 -0.91
N ASN A 401 2.66 -2.23 -2.02
CA ASN A 401 3.84 -2.09 -2.87
C ASN A 401 4.23 -3.40 -3.58
N ASP A 402 5.51 -3.53 -3.94
CA ASP A 402 6.04 -4.57 -4.84
C ASP A 402 7.05 -5.48 -4.15
N VAL A 403 7.26 -6.66 -4.72
CA VAL A 403 8.35 -7.55 -4.35
C VAL A 403 9.09 -8.06 -5.58
N ALA A 404 10.42 -7.96 -5.55
CA ALA A 404 11.32 -8.55 -6.53
C ALA A 404 12.15 -9.64 -5.88
N VAL A 405 12.36 -10.74 -6.60
CA VAL A 405 13.11 -11.92 -6.11
C VAL A 405 14.06 -12.43 -7.18
N ALA A 406 15.32 -12.62 -6.81
CA ALA A 406 16.28 -13.38 -7.59
C ALA A 406 16.41 -14.79 -7.02
N LEU A 407 16.09 -15.80 -7.83
CA LEU A 407 16.22 -17.23 -7.50
C LEU A 407 17.47 -17.79 -8.17
N ILE A 408 18.26 -18.59 -7.46
CA ILE A 408 19.46 -19.24 -7.95
C ILE A 408 19.38 -20.69 -7.53
N THR A 409 19.48 -21.60 -8.51
CA THR A 409 19.61 -23.04 -8.25
C THR A 409 21.07 -23.39 -8.43
N GLY A 410 21.71 -23.96 -7.48
CA GLY A 410 23.15 -24.23 -7.32
C GLY A 410 23.99 -24.59 -8.50
#